data_6281f9f0c5fe6d0a62262ecaabe7c688
#
_entry.id   6281f9f0c5fe6d0a62262ecaabe7c688
#
_cell.length_a   1.000
_cell.length_b   1.000
_cell.length_c   1.000
_cell.angle_alpha   90.00
_cell.angle_beta   90.00
_cell.angle_gamma   90.00
#
_symmetry.space_group_name_H-M   'P 1'
#
loop_
_entity.id
_entity.type
_entity.pdbx_description
1 polymer ?
#
loop_
_entity_poly.entity_id
_entity_poly.type
_entity_poly.pdbx_seq_one_letter_code
_entity_poly.pdbx_strand_id
1 'polypeptide(L)'
;MYPDPGAARFTGDCYMTVLVTGAAGFIGFHTARRLCLDGHEVVGLDNLNDYYDVTLKQARLEELACLPDFRFEKMDIVDKPALMALFGKHRFTEVVHLAAQAGVRYSLDYPDVYGQSNLVGFLNVLESCRHHRPEHLIYASSSSVYGSNSKLPFSVEDSVDHPVSLYAATKRANELLADSYCHLYGLKASGLRFFTVYGPWGRPDMALFKFTKAILHGQPIDIYNQGEMARDFTYIDDIVESIARLRTRVPVAVESGAGCHRLFNIGRGLPMALMDFVECLESSLGLTARRNYMPLQAGDVVKTWADTSALQAWIDFRPQVGVEAGVEQFVKWYRNYYQV
;
A
#
# COMPACT_ATOMS: atom_id res chain seq x y z
N MET A 1 -3.14 12.82 -28.54
CA MET A 1 -2.29 12.22 -29.58
C MET A 1 -1.35 11.29 -28.83
N TYR A 2 -1.61 9.98 -28.81
CA TYR A 2 -0.78 8.99 -28.12
C TYR A 2 0.45 8.70 -28.98
N PRO A 3 1.66 8.55 -28.39
CA PRO A 3 2.84 8.17 -29.16
C PRO A 3 2.79 6.69 -29.56
N ASP A 4 3.32 6.44 -30.73
CA ASP A 4 3.49 5.21 -31.47
C ASP A 4 4.14 4.08 -30.63
N PRO A 5 3.64 2.82 -30.65
CA PRO A 5 4.20 1.68 -29.93
C PRO A 5 5.45 1.07 -30.57
N GLY A 6 6.19 1.82 -31.39
CA GLY A 6 7.39 1.38 -32.11
C GLY A 6 8.74 1.67 -31.43
N ALA A 7 8.82 2.09 -30.18
CA ALA A 7 10.09 2.39 -29.49
C ALA A 7 10.79 1.12 -29.01
N ALA A 8 12.03 0.97 -29.44
CA ALA A 8 12.97 -0.11 -29.25
C ALA A 8 12.88 -0.87 -27.92
N ARG A 9 12.72 -2.20 -28.00
CA ARG A 9 12.97 -3.14 -26.91
C ARG A 9 14.44 -3.01 -26.51
N PHE A 10 14.67 -2.57 -25.27
CA PHE A 10 15.98 -2.62 -24.66
C PHE A 10 16.42 -4.08 -24.55
N THR A 11 17.47 -4.44 -25.24
CA THR A 11 18.09 -5.78 -25.17
C THR A 11 18.90 -5.86 -23.88
N GLY A 12 18.42 -6.65 -22.93
CA GLY A 12 19.17 -6.98 -21.70
C GLY A 12 18.38 -7.27 -20.46
N ASP A 13 17.08 -6.94 -20.38
CA ASP A 13 16.28 -7.20 -19.19
C ASP A 13 15.74 -8.63 -19.20
N CYS A 14 16.18 -9.40 -18.23
CA CYS A 14 15.63 -10.72 -17.94
C CYS A 14 14.14 -10.58 -17.69
N TYR A 15 13.29 -11.25 -18.48
CA TYR A 15 11.84 -11.30 -18.27
C TYR A 15 11.57 -11.87 -16.88
N MET A 16 11.09 -11.03 -15.97
CA MET A 16 10.83 -11.44 -14.59
C MET A 16 9.36 -11.68 -14.39
N THR A 17 9.00 -12.80 -13.75
CA THR A 17 7.65 -13.09 -13.33
C THR A 17 7.47 -12.60 -11.89
N VAL A 18 6.63 -11.59 -11.69
CA VAL A 18 6.40 -10.95 -10.40
C VAL A 18 5.03 -11.35 -9.85
N LEU A 19 4.98 -11.83 -8.60
CA LEU A 19 3.72 -11.99 -7.88
C LEU A 19 3.35 -10.68 -7.19
N VAL A 20 2.14 -10.17 -7.47
CA VAL A 20 1.54 -9.06 -6.73
C VAL A 20 0.31 -9.57 -6.00
N THR A 21 0.39 -9.76 -4.68
CA THR A 21 -0.79 -10.09 -3.87
C THR A 21 -1.56 -8.85 -3.47
N GLY A 22 -2.87 -8.95 -3.36
CA GLY A 22 -3.74 -7.78 -3.18
C GLY A 22 -3.89 -6.96 -4.48
N ALA A 23 -3.78 -7.61 -5.64
CA ALA A 23 -3.77 -6.96 -6.95
C ALA A 23 -5.08 -6.24 -7.30
N ALA A 24 -6.22 -6.64 -6.75
CA ALA A 24 -7.48 -5.92 -6.87
C ALA A 24 -7.64 -4.78 -5.85
N GLY A 25 -6.68 -4.64 -4.91
CA GLY A 25 -6.60 -3.54 -3.96
C GLY A 25 -6.07 -2.27 -4.61
N PHE A 26 -6.10 -1.15 -3.87
CA PHE A 26 -5.68 0.17 -4.36
C PHE A 26 -4.22 0.20 -4.81
N ILE A 27 -3.28 -0.06 -3.90
CA ILE A 27 -1.85 0.00 -4.20
C ILE A 27 -1.45 -1.16 -5.13
N GLY A 28 -2.03 -2.35 -4.90
CA GLY A 28 -1.76 -3.54 -5.72
C GLY A 28 -2.12 -3.38 -7.19
N PHE A 29 -3.27 -2.76 -7.48
CA PHE A 29 -3.71 -2.43 -8.84
C PHE A 29 -2.69 -1.54 -9.56
N HIS A 30 -2.32 -0.41 -8.96
CA HIS A 30 -1.37 0.52 -9.57
C HIS A 30 0.03 -0.09 -9.71
N THR A 31 0.45 -0.89 -8.72
CA THR A 31 1.74 -1.60 -8.79
C THR A 31 1.75 -2.63 -9.92
N ALA A 32 0.73 -3.49 -10.01
CA ALA A 32 0.62 -4.48 -11.07
C ALA A 32 0.59 -3.83 -12.46
N ARG A 33 -0.21 -2.76 -12.60
CA ARG A 33 -0.30 -1.98 -13.85
C ARG A 33 1.07 -1.41 -14.26
N ARG A 34 1.80 -0.79 -13.33
CA ARG A 34 3.12 -0.23 -13.59
C ARG A 34 4.11 -1.31 -14.02
N LEU A 35 4.15 -2.43 -13.34
CA LEU A 35 5.07 -3.52 -13.66
C LEU A 35 4.82 -4.13 -15.04
N CYS A 36 3.56 -4.30 -15.44
CA CYS A 36 3.22 -4.72 -16.80
C CYS A 36 3.67 -3.69 -17.84
N LEU A 37 3.47 -2.39 -17.58
CA LEU A 37 3.92 -1.32 -18.49
C LEU A 37 5.45 -1.23 -18.58
N ASP A 38 6.16 -1.63 -17.53
CA ASP A 38 7.63 -1.75 -17.52
C ASP A 38 8.12 -3.04 -18.22
N GLY A 39 7.20 -3.89 -18.74
CA GLY A 39 7.50 -5.11 -19.52
C GLY A 39 7.71 -6.37 -18.69
N HIS A 40 7.22 -6.42 -17.44
CA HIS A 40 7.28 -7.61 -16.59
C HIS A 40 6.01 -8.46 -16.71
N GLU A 41 6.15 -9.77 -16.65
CA GLU A 41 5.02 -10.68 -16.47
C GLU A 41 4.54 -10.58 -15.01
N VAL A 42 3.26 -10.25 -14.81
CA VAL A 42 2.67 -10.07 -13.48
C VAL A 42 1.55 -11.09 -13.25
N VAL A 43 1.68 -11.85 -12.18
CA VAL A 43 0.57 -12.64 -11.64
C VAL A 43 -0.02 -11.88 -10.46
N GLY A 44 -1.25 -11.38 -10.64
CA GLY A 44 -2.01 -10.73 -9.59
C GLY A 44 -2.84 -11.74 -8.81
N LEU A 45 -2.79 -11.68 -7.47
CA LEU A 45 -3.57 -12.52 -6.59
C LEU A 45 -4.45 -11.66 -5.67
N ASP A 46 -5.75 -11.98 -5.55
CA ASP A 46 -6.68 -11.35 -4.61
C ASP A 46 -7.85 -12.31 -4.32
N ASN A 47 -8.41 -12.27 -3.11
CA ASN A 47 -9.57 -13.08 -2.76
C ASN A 47 -10.91 -12.40 -3.08
N LEU A 48 -10.87 -11.11 -3.44
CA LEU A 48 -12.04 -10.27 -3.72
C LEU A 48 -13.01 -10.19 -2.53
N ASN A 49 -12.48 -10.11 -1.29
CA ASN A 49 -13.34 -9.96 -0.12
C ASN A 49 -14.22 -8.71 -0.20
N ASP A 50 -15.32 -8.72 0.52
CA ASP A 50 -16.38 -7.72 0.54
C ASP A 50 -16.19 -6.62 1.61
N TYR A 51 -14.98 -6.42 2.10
CA TYR A 51 -14.65 -5.35 3.06
C TYR A 51 -15.12 -3.97 2.58
N TYR A 52 -15.06 -3.73 1.28
CA TYR A 52 -15.67 -2.61 0.59
C TYR A 52 -16.21 -3.07 -0.77
N ASP A 53 -16.90 -2.18 -1.48
CA ASP A 53 -17.55 -2.46 -2.76
C ASP A 53 -16.67 -3.28 -3.72
N VAL A 54 -17.10 -4.52 -3.97
CA VAL A 54 -16.39 -5.48 -4.84
C VAL A 54 -16.39 -5.03 -6.30
N THR A 55 -17.38 -4.23 -6.72
CA THR A 55 -17.43 -3.73 -8.11
C THR A 55 -16.22 -2.86 -8.45
N LEU A 56 -15.71 -2.08 -7.48
CA LEU A 56 -14.49 -1.30 -7.65
C LEU A 56 -13.25 -2.22 -7.80
N LYS A 57 -13.22 -3.37 -7.11
CA LYS A 57 -12.16 -4.38 -7.29
C LYS A 57 -12.22 -5.02 -8.68
N GLN A 58 -13.42 -5.34 -9.13
CA GLN A 58 -13.66 -5.90 -10.47
C GLN A 58 -13.24 -4.92 -11.55
N ALA A 59 -13.64 -3.65 -11.45
CA ALA A 59 -13.26 -2.62 -12.41
C ALA A 59 -11.73 -2.44 -12.50
N ARG A 60 -11.00 -2.50 -11.39
CA ARG A 60 -9.53 -2.50 -11.41
C ARG A 60 -8.96 -3.71 -12.15
N LEU A 61 -9.56 -4.90 -11.97
CA LEU A 61 -9.12 -6.10 -12.68
C LEU A 61 -9.45 -6.05 -14.17
N GLU A 62 -10.56 -5.45 -14.58
CA GLU A 62 -10.91 -5.22 -15.96
C GLU A 62 -9.85 -4.33 -16.65
N GLU A 63 -9.40 -3.25 -16.01
CA GLU A 63 -8.31 -2.42 -16.51
C GLU A 63 -6.99 -3.22 -16.64
N LEU A 64 -6.66 -4.06 -15.64
CA LEU A 64 -5.45 -4.89 -15.68
C LEU A 64 -5.54 -5.99 -16.75
N ALA A 65 -6.71 -6.57 -16.98
CA ALA A 65 -6.92 -7.63 -17.98
C ALA A 65 -6.67 -7.16 -19.43
N CYS A 66 -6.69 -5.84 -19.67
CA CYS A 66 -6.30 -5.26 -20.96
C CYS A 66 -4.78 -5.30 -21.21
N LEU A 67 -3.97 -5.62 -20.20
CA LEU A 67 -2.51 -5.68 -20.32
C LEU A 67 -2.07 -7.11 -20.67
N PRO A 68 -1.26 -7.31 -21.72
CA PRO A 68 -0.95 -8.66 -22.26
C PRO A 68 -0.17 -9.53 -21.27
N ASP A 69 0.64 -8.90 -20.40
CA ASP A 69 1.52 -9.59 -19.46
C ASP A 69 0.91 -9.71 -18.05
N PHE A 70 -0.40 -9.44 -17.90
CA PHE A 70 -1.12 -9.60 -16.64
C PHE A 70 -1.94 -10.89 -16.62
N ARG A 71 -1.85 -11.63 -15.52
CA ARG A 71 -2.71 -12.78 -15.22
C ARG A 71 -3.30 -12.63 -13.83
N PHE A 72 -4.55 -13.00 -13.66
CA PHE A 72 -5.23 -12.93 -12.36
C PHE A 72 -5.54 -14.32 -11.82
N GLU A 73 -5.20 -14.53 -10.55
CA GLU A 73 -5.54 -15.73 -9.78
C GLU A 73 -6.43 -15.33 -8.59
N LYS A 74 -7.71 -15.74 -8.62
CA LYS A 74 -8.62 -15.54 -7.49
C LYS A 74 -8.32 -16.57 -6.41
N MET A 75 -7.66 -16.13 -5.33
CA MET A 75 -7.19 -17.02 -4.27
C MET A 75 -7.07 -16.27 -2.95
N ASP A 76 -7.28 -16.96 -1.83
CA ASP A 76 -6.96 -16.44 -0.51
C ASP A 76 -5.55 -16.89 -0.10
N ILE A 77 -4.75 -15.96 0.43
CA ILE A 77 -3.39 -16.26 0.94
C ILE A 77 -3.41 -17.18 2.17
N VAL A 78 -4.56 -17.37 2.81
CA VAL A 78 -4.75 -18.33 3.92
C VAL A 78 -4.75 -19.76 3.43
N ASP A 79 -5.09 -20.00 2.16
CA ASP A 79 -4.99 -21.33 1.53
C ASP A 79 -3.53 -21.69 1.19
N LYS A 80 -2.83 -22.22 2.20
CA LYS A 80 -1.41 -22.58 2.06
C LYS A 80 -1.15 -23.59 0.92
N PRO A 81 -1.91 -24.69 0.75
CA PRO A 81 -1.70 -25.63 -0.36
C PRO A 81 -1.81 -24.96 -1.73
N ALA A 82 -2.85 -24.16 -1.95
CA ALA A 82 -3.06 -23.47 -3.22
C ALA A 82 -1.94 -22.46 -3.49
N LEU A 83 -1.53 -21.67 -2.48
CA LEU A 83 -0.46 -20.69 -2.60
C LEU A 83 0.89 -21.36 -2.93
N MET A 84 1.24 -22.46 -2.26
CA MET A 84 2.45 -23.25 -2.55
C MET A 84 2.45 -23.81 -3.97
N ALA A 85 1.30 -24.30 -4.45
CA ALA A 85 1.15 -24.78 -5.83
C ALA A 85 1.34 -23.65 -6.85
N LEU A 86 0.81 -22.45 -6.57
CA LEU A 86 0.99 -21.28 -7.40
C LEU A 86 2.47 -20.89 -7.54
N PHE A 87 3.21 -20.85 -6.44
CA PHE A 87 4.66 -20.59 -6.45
C PHE A 87 5.42 -21.65 -7.24
N GLY A 88 5.05 -22.94 -7.12
CA GLY A 88 5.65 -24.01 -7.89
C GLY A 88 5.41 -23.91 -9.39
N LYS A 89 4.22 -23.45 -9.79
CA LYS A 89 3.80 -23.29 -11.19
C LYS A 89 4.56 -22.15 -11.89
N HIS A 90 4.70 -20.97 -11.23
CA HIS A 90 5.18 -19.74 -11.87
C HIS A 90 6.66 -19.42 -11.62
N ARG A 91 7.29 -19.99 -10.58
CA ARG A 91 8.68 -19.73 -10.22
C ARG A 91 8.99 -18.24 -10.13
N PHE A 92 8.21 -17.52 -9.32
CA PHE A 92 8.35 -16.07 -9.14
C PHE A 92 9.78 -15.65 -8.81
N THR A 93 10.29 -14.66 -9.54
CA THR A 93 11.58 -14.03 -9.24
C THR A 93 11.44 -12.99 -8.13
N GLU A 94 10.27 -12.34 -8.06
CA GLU A 94 9.97 -11.32 -7.04
C GLU A 94 8.54 -11.46 -6.52
N VAL A 95 8.34 -11.04 -5.28
CA VAL A 95 7.04 -11.00 -4.62
C VAL A 95 6.80 -9.61 -4.05
N VAL A 96 5.71 -8.96 -4.48
CA VAL A 96 5.19 -7.73 -3.88
C VAL A 96 3.91 -8.08 -3.12
N HIS A 97 4.04 -8.26 -1.81
CA HIS A 97 2.95 -8.70 -0.94
C HIS A 97 2.21 -7.51 -0.34
N LEU A 98 1.04 -7.19 -0.92
CA LEU A 98 0.16 -6.11 -0.49
C LEU A 98 -1.20 -6.60 0.01
N ALA A 99 -1.49 -7.91 -0.11
CA ALA A 99 -2.70 -8.51 0.42
C ALA A 99 -2.71 -8.46 1.95
N ALA A 100 -3.73 -7.87 2.51
CA ALA A 100 -3.95 -7.82 3.95
C ALA A 100 -5.39 -7.36 4.22
N GLN A 101 -5.92 -7.70 5.41
CA GLN A 101 -7.04 -6.95 5.95
C GLN A 101 -6.53 -5.61 6.46
N ALA A 102 -7.00 -4.53 5.84
CA ALA A 102 -6.64 -3.17 6.19
C ALA A 102 -7.75 -2.49 7.01
N GLY A 103 -7.44 -1.33 7.60
CA GLY A 103 -8.39 -0.53 8.38
C GLY A 103 -8.18 -0.71 9.88
N VAL A 104 -7.77 0.37 10.57
CA VAL A 104 -7.54 0.36 12.02
C VAL A 104 -8.84 0.10 12.76
N ARG A 105 -9.92 0.80 12.41
CA ARG A 105 -11.22 0.71 13.11
C ARG A 105 -11.90 -0.64 12.93
N TYR A 106 -11.90 -1.16 11.72
CA TYR A 106 -12.49 -2.47 11.43
C TYR A 106 -11.85 -3.61 12.24
N SER A 107 -10.58 -3.44 12.67
CA SER A 107 -9.90 -4.43 13.51
C SER A 107 -10.45 -4.51 14.93
N LEU A 108 -11.20 -3.51 15.39
CA LEU A 108 -11.86 -3.52 16.71
C LEU A 108 -13.10 -4.41 16.70
N ASP A 109 -13.84 -4.42 15.59
CA ASP A 109 -15.10 -5.13 15.45
C ASP A 109 -14.91 -6.55 14.89
N TYR A 110 -13.90 -6.77 14.05
CA TYR A 110 -13.65 -8.03 13.32
C TYR A 110 -12.21 -8.55 13.49
N PRO A 111 -11.77 -8.88 14.73
CA PRO A 111 -10.38 -9.25 15.00
C PRO A 111 -9.91 -10.51 14.27
N ASP A 112 -10.78 -11.50 14.09
CA ASP A 112 -10.45 -12.80 13.51
C ASP A 112 -9.96 -12.68 12.06
N VAL A 113 -10.54 -11.76 11.28
CA VAL A 113 -10.14 -11.53 9.88
C VAL A 113 -8.69 -11.04 9.80
N TYR A 114 -8.27 -10.22 10.79
CA TYR A 114 -6.88 -9.76 10.87
C TYR A 114 -5.93 -10.87 11.27
N GLY A 115 -6.32 -11.73 12.20
CA GLY A 115 -5.57 -12.93 12.57
C GLY A 115 -5.32 -13.83 11.36
N GLN A 116 -6.38 -14.14 10.62
CA GLN A 116 -6.30 -15.01 9.45
C GLN A 116 -5.48 -14.37 8.31
N SER A 117 -5.89 -13.20 7.83
CA SER A 117 -5.26 -12.58 6.66
C SER A 117 -3.84 -12.07 6.96
N ASN A 118 -3.65 -11.36 8.08
CA ASN A 118 -2.39 -10.65 8.30
C ASN A 118 -1.33 -11.51 8.99
N LEU A 119 -1.71 -12.51 9.78
CA LEU A 119 -0.74 -13.39 10.45
C LEU A 119 -0.61 -14.73 9.72
N VAL A 120 -1.68 -15.50 9.60
CA VAL A 120 -1.65 -16.82 8.95
C VAL A 120 -1.33 -16.66 7.46
N GLY A 121 -2.01 -15.75 6.76
CA GLY A 121 -1.77 -15.48 5.34
C GLY A 121 -0.35 -15.01 5.07
N PHE A 122 0.18 -14.08 5.87
CA PHE A 122 1.56 -13.61 5.72
C PHE A 122 2.58 -14.72 6.00
N LEU A 123 2.36 -15.55 7.01
CA LEU A 123 3.21 -16.71 7.28
C LEU A 123 3.23 -17.69 6.10
N ASN A 124 2.10 -17.91 5.44
CA ASN A 124 2.03 -18.74 4.24
C ASN A 124 2.84 -18.15 3.08
N VAL A 125 2.83 -16.81 2.91
CA VAL A 125 3.67 -16.14 1.92
C VAL A 125 5.16 -16.31 2.25
N LEU A 126 5.56 -16.14 3.50
CA LEU A 126 6.94 -16.35 3.95
C LEU A 126 7.40 -17.80 3.72
N GLU A 127 6.56 -18.79 4.05
CA GLU A 127 6.85 -20.21 3.78
C GLU A 127 6.98 -20.50 2.29
N SER A 128 6.10 -19.92 1.47
CA SER A 128 6.19 -20.04 0.01
C SER A 128 7.49 -19.43 -0.51
N CYS A 129 7.88 -18.25 -0.03
CA CYS A 129 9.16 -17.63 -0.35
C CYS A 129 10.36 -18.46 0.12
N ARG A 130 10.29 -19.06 1.31
CA ARG A 130 11.34 -19.95 1.83
C ARG A 130 11.60 -21.15 0.93
N HIS A 131 10.53 -21.79 0.42
CA HIS A 131 10.64 -23.00 -0.40
C HIS A 131 11.00 -22.71 -1.86
N HIS A 132 10.53 -21.57 -2.42
CA HIS A 132 10.71 -21.23 -3.84
C HIS A 132 11.76 -20.15 -4.11
N ARG A 133 12.26 -19.49 -3.05
CA ARG A 133 13.41 -18.56 -3.05
C ARG A 133 13.35 -17.46 -4.10
N PRO A 134 12.32 -16.59 -4.10
CA PRO A 134 12.35 -15.39 -4.91
C PRO A 134 13.56 -14.54 -4.50
N GLU A 135 14.05 -13.74 -5.42
CA GLU A 135 15.21 -12.87 -5.21
C GLU A 135 14.90 -11.73 -4.21
N HIS A 136 13.66 -11.25 -4.19
CA HIS A 136 13.22 -10.18 -3.31
C HIS A 136 11.75 -10.35 -2.89
N LEU A 137 11.49 -10.23 -1.61
CA LEU A 137 10.16 -10.05 -1.03
C LEU A 137 10.00 -8.59 -0.59
N ILE A 138 9.09 -7.85 -1.21
CA ILE A 138 8.64 -6.54 -0.73
C ILE A 138 7.28 -6.73 -0.09
N TYR A 139 7.07 -6.25 1.14
CA TYR A 139 5.80 -6.44 1.83
C TYR A 139 5.30 -5.18 2.51
N ALA A 140 3.98 -5.08 2.64
CA ALA A 140 3.32 -3.95 3.29
C ALA A 140 3.31 -4.10 4.81
N SER A 141 4.04 -3.20 5.49
CA SER A 141 3.79 -2.80 6.87
C SER A 141 2.90 -1.54 6.90
N SER A 142 2.92 -0.78 7.96
CA SER A 142 2.07 0.41 8.13
C SER A 142 2.68 1.39 9.12
N SER A 143 2.45 2.68 8.92
CA SER A 143 2.76 3.71 9.93
C SER A 143 2.00 3.52 11.25
N SER A 144 0.93 2.72 11.26
CA SER A 144 0.19 2.37 12.47
C SER A 144 1.05 1.64 13.51
N VAL A 145 2.19 1.01 13.10
CA VAL A 145 3.13 0.35 14.03
C VAL A 145 3.76 1.32 15.01
N TYR A 146 3.86 2.61 14.67
CA TYR A 146 4.39 3.62 15.58
C TYR A 146 3.50 3.86 16.82
N GLY A 147 2.22 3.48 16.74
CA GLY A 147 1.32 3.45 17.89
C GLY A 147 1.28 4.77 18.65
N SER A 148 1.67 4.71 19.94
CA SER A 148 1.68 5.84 20.86
C SER A 148 2.95 6.71 20.82
N ASN A 149 3.84 6.53 19.83
CA ASN A 149 5.05 7.35 19.72
C ASN A 149 4.70 8.83 19.56
N SER A 150 5.39 9.69 20.33
CA SER A 150 5.19 11.15 20.29
C SER A 150 6.28 11.88 19.53
N LYS A 151 7.46 11.26 19.33
CA LYS A 151 8.57 11.84 18.56
C LYS A 151 8.19 11.94 17.10
N LEU A 152 8.44 13.08 16.47
CA LEU A 152 8.20 13.35 15.05
C LEU A 152 9.45 13.99 14.41
N PRO A 153 9.75 13.72 13.13
CA PRO A 153 9.14 12.69 12.30
C PRO A 153 9.40 11.27 12.82
N PHE A 154 8.52 10.31 12.48
CA PHE A 154 8.70 8.90 12.81
C PHE A 154 9.88 8.33 12.01
N SER A 155 10.84 7.77 12.69
CA SER A 155 12.00 7.07 12.10
C SER A 155 11.82 5.56 12.15
N VAL A 156 12.40 4.84 11.19
CA VAL A 156 12.41 3.37 11.21
C VAL A 156 13.19 2.81 12.41
N GLU A 157 14.09 3.62 12.98
CA GLU A 157 14.88 3.29 14.18
C GLU A 157 14.09 3.49 15.50
N ASP A 158 12.92 4.13 15.45
CA ASP A 158 12.09 4.32 16.65
C ASP A 158 11.51 2.98 17.11
N SER A 159 11.47 2.75 18.44
CA SER A 159 10.76 1.59 19.00
C SER A 159 9.27 1.62 18.61
N VAL A 160 8.72 0.46 18.27
CA VAL A 160 7.34 0.27 17.85
C VAL A 160 6.64 -0.83 18.67
N ASP A 161 6.94 -0.87 19.97
CA ASP A 161 6.51 -1.93 20.89
C ASP A 161 5.16 -1.64 21.57
N HIS A 162 4.53 -0.48 21.27
CA HIS A 162 3.28 -0.04 21.86
C HIS A 162 2.19 0.24 20.78
N PRO A 163 1.75 -0.78 20.01
CA PRO A 163 0.68 -0.61 19.03
C PRO A 163 -0.63 -0.27 19.74
N VAL A 164 -1.41 0.65 19.16
CA VAL A 164 -2.70 1.12 19.73
C VAL A 164 -3.92 0.48 19.06
N SER A 165 -3.71 -0.48 18.18
CA SER A 165 -4.77 -1.26 17.52
C SER A 165 -4.31 -2.67 17.17
N LEU A 166 -5.25 -3.61 17.02
CA LEU A 166 -4.93 -4.96 16.56
C LEU A 166 -4.30 -4.95 15.16
N TYR A 167 -4.80 -4.11 14.26
CA TYR A 167 -4.17 -3.93 12.95
C TYR A 167 -2.69 -3.56 13.05
N ALA A 168 -2.36 -2.59 13.90
CA ALA A 168 -0.96 -2.18 14.13
C ALA A 168 -0.13 -3.36 14.69
N ALA A 169 -0.68 -4.10 15.66
CA ALA A 169 -0.02 -5.27 16.24
C ALA A 169 0.24 -6.36 15.19
N THR A 170 -0.71 -6.65 14.29
CA THR A 170 -0.49 -7.63 13.21
C THR A 170 0.59 -7.15 12.24
N LYS A 171 0.65 -5.86 11.91
CA LYS A 171 1.70 -5.33 11.02
C LYS A 171 3.07 -5.35 11.68
N ARG A 172 3.17 -5.05 12.98
CA ARG A 172 4.43 -5.22 13.73
C ARG A 172 4.86 -6.69 13.77
N ALA A 173 3.93 -7.61 13.99
CA ALA A 173 4.21 -9.04 13.94
C ALA A 173 4.75 -9.47 12.55
N ASN A 174 4.22 -8.91 11.45
CA ASN A 174 4.76 -9.16 10.12
C ASN A 174 6.23 -8.75 9.99
N GLU A 175 6.62 -7.59 10.54
CA GLU A 175 8.03 -7.14 10.54
C GLU A 175 8.94 -8.14 11.27
N LEU A 176 8.52 -8.62 12.46
CA LEU A 176 9.27 -9.60 13.25
C LEU A 176 9.35 -10.97 12.58
N LEU A 177 8.25 -11.44 11.98
CA LEU A 177 8.24 -12.70 11.21
C LEU A 177 9.18 -12.62 10.00
N ALA A 178 9.14 -11.52 9.23
CA ALA A 178 10.01 -11.33 8.08
C ALA A 178 11.49 -11.31 8.50
N ASP A 179 11.83 -10.57 9.57
CA ASP A 179 13.18 -10.51 10.09
C ASP A 179 13.71 -11.90 10.48
N SER A 180 12.89 -12.67 11.23
CA SER A 180 13.22 -14.04 11.62
C SER A 180 13.46 -14.95 10.40
N TYR A 181 12.63 -14.86 9.36
CA TYR A 181 12.79 -15.65 8.13
C TYR A 181 14.02 -15.23 7.33
N CYS A 182 14.34 -13.96 7.29
CA CYS A 182 15.57 -13.47 6.67
C CYS A 182 16.80 -14.00 7.40
N HIS A 183 16.80 -13.98 8.74
CA HIS A 183 17.90 -14.51 9.55
C HIS A 183 18.06 -16.03 9.40
N LEU A 184 16.97 -16.79 9.55
CA LEU A 184 17.03 -18.27 9.59
C LEU A 184 17.22 -18.89 8.21
N TYR A 185 16.63 -18.31 7.18
CA TYR A 185 16.53 -18.94 5.85
C TYR A 185 17.19 -18.14 4.73
N GLY A 186 17.75 -16.97 5.04
CA GLY A 186 18.43 -16.11 4.07
C GLY A 186 17.47 -15.48 3.04
N LEU A 187 16.19 -15.30 3.40
CA LEU A 187 15.27 -14.53 2.58
C LEU A 187 15.75 -13.07 2.52
N LYS A 188 15.55 -12.43 1.38
CA LYS A 188 15.85 -11.00 1.20
C LYS A 188 14.53 -10.26 1.18
N ALA A 189 14.28 -9.40 2.18
CA ALA A 189 13.01 -8.73 2.33
C ALA A 189 13.11 -7.24 2.63
N SER A 190 12.19 -6.46 2.05
CA SER A 190 11.99 -5.05 2.36
C SER A 190 10.57 -4.82 2.86
N GLY A 191 10.42 -4.37 4.09
CA GLY A 191 9.15 -3.99 4.68
C GLY A 191 8.89 -2.49 4.51
N LEU A 192 7.71 -2.14 4.02
CA LEU A 192 7.30 -0.76 3.77
C LEU A 192 6.25 -0.32 4.79
N ARG A 193 6.60 0.62 5.66
CA ARG A 193 5.66 1.30 6.56
C ARG A 193 4.94 2.39 5.78
N PHE A 194 3.81 2.03 5.17
CA PHE A 194 3.00 2.98 4.41
C PHE A 194 2.38 4.03 5.31
N PHE A 195 2.51 5.30 4.91
CA PHE A 195 1.74 6.41 5.43
C PHE A 195 0.43 6.55 4.64
N THR A 196 -0.22 7.71 4.66
CA THR A 196 -1.55 7.86 4.07
C THR A 196 -1.46 7.99 2.55
N VAL A 197 -1.72 6.90 1.84
CA VAL A 197 -1.74 6.88 0.37
C VAL A 197 -3.11 7.32 -0.14
N TYR A 198 -3.12 8.17 -1.16
CA TYR A 198 -4.35 8.67 -1.81
C TYR A 198 -4.16 8.79 -3.33
N GLY A 199 -5.27 8.87 -4.07
CA GLY A 199 -5.27 9.04 -5.53
C GLY A 199 -6.41 8.30 -6.22
N PRO A 200 -6.47 8.35 -7.55
CA PRO A 200 -7.44 7.61 -8.38
C PRO A 200 -7.51 6.13 -8.01
N TRP A 201 -8.69 5.54 -8.14
CA TRP A 201 -8.91 4.15 -7.71
C TRP A 201 -8.67 3.90 -6.23
N GLY A 202 -8.70 4.96 -5.40
CA GLY A 202 -8.47 4.88 -3.96
C GLY A 202 -9.49 4.00 -3.22
N ARG A 203 -9.23 3.74 -1.95
CA ARG A 203 -10.10 2.91 -1.10
C ARG A 203 -11.31 3.72 -0.64
N PRO A 204 -12.55 3.16 -0.75
CA PRO A 204 -13.78 3.86 -0.36
C PRO A 204 -13.89 4.17 1.15
N ASP A 205 -13.16 3.43 1.99
CA ASP A 205 -13.14 3.61 3.44
C ASP A 205 -12.21 4.75 3.92
N MET A 206 -11.43 5.36 3.00
CA MET A 206 -10.52 6.47 3.30
C MET A 206 -11.20 7.85 3.21
N ALA A 207 -10.65 8.82 3.94
CA ALA A 207 -11.24 10.16 4.09
C ALA A 207 -11.51 10.85 2.75
N LEU A 208 -10.54 10.87 1.82
CA LEU A 208 -10.70 11.52 0.52
C LEU A 208 -11.94 11.01 -0.22
N PHE A 209 -12.10 9.68 -0.28
CA PHE A 209 -13.22 9.06 -0.97
C PHE A 209 -14.56 9.35 -0.27
N LYS A 210 -14.60 9.17 1.06
CA LYS A 210 -15.80 9.45 1.87
C LYS A 210 -16.23 10.90 1.77
N PHE A 211 -15.28 11.83 1.89
CA PHE A 211 -15.57 13.26 1.83
C PHE A 211 -16.06 13.65 0.43
N THR A 212 -15.41 13.19 -0.62
CA THR A 212 -15.85 13.44 -2.00
C THR A 212 -17.29 12.97 -2.22
N LYS A 213 -17.60 11.72 -1.80
CA LYS A 213 -18.95 11.18 -1.90
C LYS A 213 -19.96 12.03 -1.14
N ALA A 214 -19.67 12.37 0.11
CA ALA A 214 -20.56 13.16 0.96
C ALA A 214 -20.82 14.56 0.39
N ILE A 215 -19.75 15.27 -0.03
CA ILE A 215 -19.86 16.63 -0.58
C ILE A 215 -20.71 16.65 -1.84
N LEU A 216 -20.46 15.73 -2.79
CA LEU A 216 -21.23 15.62 -4.04
C LEU A 216 -22.72 15.32 -3.81
N HIS A 217 -23.07 14.63 -2.71
CA HIS A 217 -24.46 14.36 -2.33
C HIS A 217 -25.05 15.37 -1.34
N GLY A 218 -24.36 16.48 -1.04
CA GLY A 218 -24.81 17.49 -0.07
C GLY A 218 -24.89 16.99 1.37
N GLN A 219 -24.24 15.87 1.67
CA GLN A 219 -24.18 15.29 3.02
C GLN A 219 -23.04 15.90 3.83
N PRO A 220 -23.14 15.98 5.18
CA PRO A 220 -22.04 16.45 6.00
C PRO A 220 -20.85 15.47 5.98
N ILE A 221 -19.64 16.03 6.12
CA ILE A 221 -18.42 15.27 6.38
C ILE A 221 -18.09 15.27 7.86
N ASP A 222 -17.69 14.13 8.42
CA ASP A 222 -17.28 14.02 9.82
C ASP A 222 -15.82 14.43 9.98
N ILE A 223 -15.60 15.51 10.73
CA ILE A 223 -14.28 16.08 11.04
C ILE A 223 -13.91 15.67 12.46
N TYR A 224 -13.09 14.62 12.58
CA TYR A 224 -12.69 14.10 13.89
C TYR A 224 -11.64 15.00 14.56
N ASN A 225 -11.57 14.91 15.91
CA ASN A 225 -10.70 15.72 16.77
C ASN A 225 -10.81 17.22 16.46
N GLN A 226 -12.03 17.72 16.23
CA GLN A 226 -12.32 19.12 15.90
C GLN A 226 -11.52 19.66 14.70
N GLY A 227 -10.96 18.77 13.85
CA GLY A 227 -10.09 19.11 12.73
C GLY A 227 -8.60 19.25 13.09
N GLU A 228 -8.24 19.14 14.36
CA GLU A 228 -6.86 19.24 14.85
C GLU A 228 -6.07 17.95 14.58
N MET A 229 -5.95 17.58 13.31
CA MET A 229 -5.23 16.41 12.86
C MET A 229 -4.33 16.75 11.67
N ALA A 230 -3.21 16.02 11.52
CA ALA A 230 -2.36 16.12 10.35
C ALA A 230 -1.92 14.74 9.88
N ARG A 231 -1.81 14.58 8.56
CA ARG A 231 -1.36 13.32 7.94
C ARG A 231 -0.29 13.59 6.90
N ASP A 232 0.62 12.65 6.78
CA ASP A 232 1.55 12.56 5.66
C ASP A 232 0.81 11.91 4.49
N PHE A 233 0.27 12.74 3.60
CA PHE A 233 -0.44 12.31 2.40
C PHE A 233 0.52 12.11 1.24
N THR A 234 0.49 10.93 0.62
CA THR A 234 1.37 10.60 -0.50
C THR A 234 0.54 10.11 -1.68
N TYR A 235 0.78 10.73 -2.84
CA TYR A 235 0.07 10.37 -4.07
C TYR A 235 0.47 8.98 -4.56
N ILE A 236 -0.49 8.27 -5.14
CA ILE A 236 -0.32 6.86 -5.51
C ILE A 236 0.82 6.62 -6.49
N ASP A 237 1.05 7.49 -7.47
CA ASP A 237 2.11 7.31 -8.46
C ASP A 237 3.50 7.41 -7.82
N ASP A 238 3.70 8.27 -6.83
CA ASP A 238 4.94 8.37 -6.06
C ASP A 238 5.21 7.10 -5.24
N ILE A 239 4.14 6.48 -4.72
CA ILE A 239 4.22 5.20 -4.01
C ILE A 239 4.64 4.08 -4.97
N VAL A 240 4.01 4.03 -6.13
CA VAL A 240 4.28 3.00 -7.15
C VAL A 240 5.68 3.16 -7.73
N GLU A 241 6.13 4.39 -7.99
CA GLU A 241 7.51 4.67 -8.41
C GLU A 241 8.52 4.21 -7.35
N SER A 242 8.23 4.48 -6.06
CA SER A 242 9.08 4.03 -4.96
C SER A 242 9.18 2.50 -4.89
N ILE A 243 8.07 1.77 -5.07
CA ILE A 243 8.05 0.30 -5.10
C ILE A 243 8.83 -0.21 -6.33
N ALA A 244 8.60 0.37 -7.51
CA ALA A 244 9.25 -0.03 -8.74
C ALA A 244 10.78 0.10 -8.66
N ARG A 245 11.28 1.18 -8.07
CA ARG A 245 12.73 1.37 -7.83
C ARG A 245 13.27 0.45 -6.75
N LEU A 246 12.51 0.23 -5.68
CA LEU A 246 12.93 -0.62 -4.57
C LEU A 246 13.14 -2.07 -4.99
N ARG A 247 12.36 -2.56 -5.96
CA ARG A 247 12.50 -3.94 -6.48
C ARG A 247 13.92 -4.24 -6.92
N THR A 248 14.59 -3.32 -7.60
CA THR A 248 15.94 -3.48 -8.12
C THR A 248 17.03 -3.28 -7.05
N ARG A 249 16.66 -2.91 -5.83
CA ARG A 249 17.56 -2.61 -4.70
C ARG A 249 17.44 -3.68 -3.61
N VAL A 250 17.75 -4.92 -3.97
CA VAL A 250 17.63 -6.07 -3.06
C VAL A 250 18.55 -5.90 -1.85
N PRO A 251 18.06 -6.06 -0.61
CA PRO A 251 18.93 -6.04 0.57
C PRO A 251 19.96 -7.17 0.53
N VAL A 252 21.19 -6.84 0.86
CA VAL A 252 22.27 -7.82 1.01
C VAL A 252 22.71 -7.90 2.46
N ALA A 253 23.13 -9.08 2.90
CA ALA A 253 23.70 -9.26 4.22
C ALA A 253 24.98 -8.43 4.34
N VAL A 254 25.12 -7.68 5.43
CA VAL A 254 26.38 -7.03 5.79
C VAL A 254 27.19 -7.94 6.69
N GLU A 255 28.53 -7.86 6.61
CA GLU A 255 29.47 -8.69 7.38
C GLU A 255 29.24 -8.64 8.90
N SER A 256 28.54 -7.63 9.42
CA SER A 256 28.17 -7.46 10.82
C SER A 256 27.08 -8.41 11.32
N GLY A 257 26.59 -9.37 10.52
CA GLY A 257 25.53 -10.30 10.90
C GLY A 257 24.10 -9.74 10.83
N ALA A 258 23.91 -8.51 10.34
CA ALA A 258 22.59 -8.01 10.02
C ALA A 258 22.02 -8.80 8.84
N GLY A 259 20.82 -9.34 9.01
CA GLY A 259 20.13 -10.13 7.98
C GLY A 259 19.80 -9.33 6.71
N CYS A 260 19.32 -10.02 5.71
CA CYS A 260 18.87 -9.40 4.45
C CYS A 260 17.47 -8.77 4.58
N HIS A 261 17.14 -8.19 5.73
CA HIS A 261 15.87 -7.52 6.00
C HIS A 261 16.08 -6.02 6.21
N ARG A 262 15.25 -5.21 5.55
CA ARG A 262 15.25 -3.75 5.76
C ARG A 262 13.83 -3.23 5.88
N LEU A 263 13.65 -2.25 6.77
CA LEU A 263 12.41 -1.50 6.92
C LEU A 263 12.58 -0.09 6.38
N PHE A 264 11.55 0.41 5.72
CA PHE A 264 11.51 1.77 5.20
C PHE A 264 10.16 2.42 5.50
N ASN A 265 10.19 3.71 5.86
CA ASN A 265 9.00 4.54 5.77
C ASN A 265 8.77 4.93 4.31
N ILE A 266 7.55 4.71 3.82
CA ILE A 266 7.14 5.14 2.49
C ILE A 266 6.03 6.19 2.61
N GLY A 267 6.37 7.42 2.26
CA GLY A 267 5.56 8.61 2.44
C GLY A 267 6.20 9.80 1.73
N ARG A 268 5.52 10.95 1.76
CA ARG A 268 6.04 12.20 1.20
C ARG A 268 7.05 12.90 2.14
N GLY A 269 6.94 12.65 3.45
CA GLY A 269 7.75 13.31 4.46
C GLY A 269 7.32 14.76 4.75
N LEU A 270 6.12 15.14 4.36
CA LEU A 270 5.54 16.48 4.55
C LEU A 270 4.10 16.35 5.04
N PRO A 271 3.85 16.50 6.35
CA PRO A 271 2.49 16.41 6.89
C PRO A 271 1.65 17.64 6.46
N MET A 272 0.38 17.39 6.18
CA MET A 272 -0.62 18.41 5.88
C MET A 272 -1.73 18.38 6.93
N ALA A 273 -2.22 19.54 7.35
CA ALA A 273 -3.37 19.60 8.24
C ALA A 273 -4.64 19.07 7.55
N LEU A 274 -5.51 18.43 8.33
CA LEU A 274 -6.76 17.86 7.80
C LEU A 274 -7.62 18.93 7.15
N MET A 275 -7.67 20.13 7.74
CA MET A 275 -8.50 21.20 7.22
C MET A 275 -7.98 21.75 5.89
N ASP A 276 -6.64 21.89 5.72
CA ASP A 276 -6.03 22.28 4.45
C ASP A 276 -6.35 21.24 3.35
N PHE A 277 -6.33 19.93 3.71
CA PHE A 277 -6.72 18.87 2.81
C PHE A 277 -8.21 18.94 2.39
N VAL A 278 -9.10 19.29 3.32
CA VAL A 278 -10.52 19.52 3.03
C VAL A 278 -10.70 20.72 2.10
N GLU A 279 -9.98 21.82 2.33
CA GLU A 279 -10.02 23.00 1.46
C GLU A 279 -9.53 22.73 0.04
N CYS A 280 -8.47 21.92 -0.11
CA CYS A 280 -8.02 21.43 -1.43
C CYS A 280 -9.13 20.65 -2.15
N LEU A 281 -9.85 19.79 -1.41
CA LEU A 281 -10.94 19.00 -1.95
C LEU A 281 -12.15 19.88 -2.33
N GLU A 282 -12.55 20.83 -1.48
CA GLU A 282 -13.62 21.79 -1.74
C GLU A 282 -13.32 22.61 -3.02
N SER A 283 -12.10 23.11 -3.13
CA SER A 283 -11.63 23.88 -4.29
C SER A 283 -11.69 23.02 -5.58
N SER A 284 -11.22 21.79 -5.51
CA SER A 284 -11.21 20.86 -6.65
C SER A 284 -12.62 20.41 -7.09
N LEU A 285 -13.55 20.30 -6.15
CA LEU A 285 -14.97 19.99 -6.42
C LEU A 285 -15.78 21.20 -6.89
N GLY A 286 -15.35 22.41 -6.55
CA GLY A 286 -16.13 23.64 -6.70
C GLY A 286 -17.35 23.71 -5.76
N LEU A 287 -17.29 23.01 -4.62
CA LEU A 287 -18.36 22.87 -3.63
C LEU A 287 -17.82 23.01 -2.22
N THR A 288 -18.61 23.58 -1.32
CA THR A 288 -18.26 23.70 0.11
C THR A 288 -18.86 22.56 0.91
N ALA A 289 -18.07 21.93 1.75
CA ALA A 289 -18.48 20.83 2.61
C ALA A 289 -19.33 21.33 3.80
N ARG A 290 -20.41 20.62 4.09
CA ARG A 290 -21.08 20.73 5.38
C ARG A 290 -20.25 19.94 6.40
N ARG A 291 -19.81 20.57 7.48
CA ARG A 291 -18.85 19.98 8.43
C ARG A 291 -19.57 19.58 9.72
N ASN A 292 -19.37 18.33 10.14
CA ASN A 292 -19.83 17.80 11.43
C ASN A 292 -18.58 17.52 12.29
N TYR A 293 -18.36 18.32 13.32
CA TYR A 293 -17.19 18.18 14.18
C TYR A 293 -17.40 17.14 15.26
N MET A 294 -16.46 16.21 15.35
CA MET A 294 -16.51 15.02 16.21
C MET A 294 -15.29 14.95 17.14
N PRO A 295 -15.41 14.29 18.31
CA PRO A 295 -14.27 13.99 19.16
C PRO A 295 -13.28 13.05 18.48
N LEU A 296 -12.06 12.94 19.03
CA LEU A 296 -11.06 11.97 18.56
C LEU A 296 -11.59 10.55 18.71
N GLN A 297 -11.41 9.74 17.69
CA GLN A 297 -11.80 8.33 17.70
C GLN A 297 -10.77 7.43 18.36
N ALA A 298 -11.23 6.35 18.99
CA ALA A 298 -10.34 5.32 19.53
C ALA A 298 -9.44 4.71 18.43
N GLY A 299 -8.16 4.55 18.75
CA GLY A 299 -7.16 4.01 17.82
C GLY A 299 -6.63 5.00 16.79
N ASP A 300 -7.14 6.23 16.71
CA ASP A 300 -6.60 7.27 15.84
C ASP A 300 -5.44 8.01 16.52
N VAL A 301 -4.48 8.45 15.69
CA VAL A 301 -3.35 9.31 16.10
C VAL A 301 -3.57 10.73 15.59
N VAL A 302 -3.16 11.74 16.38
CA VAL A 302 -3.37 13.15 16.02
C VAL A 302 -2.55 13.55 14.80
N LYS A 303 -1.27 13.13 14.75
CA LYS A 303 -0.35 13.50 13.66
C LYS A 303 0.47 12.31 13.18
N THR A 304 0.64 12.18 11.86
CA THR A 304 1.63 11.28 11.26
C THR A 304 2.57 12.07 10.36
N TRP A 305 3.86 11.81 10.52
CA TRP A 305 4.92 12.42 9.73
C TRP A 305 6.08 11.44 9.58
N ALA A 306 6.39 11.05 8.33
CA ALA A 306 7.44 10.10 8.00
C ALA A 306 8.81 10.77 7.92
N ASP A 307 9.81 10.18 8.56
CA ASP A 307 11.19 10.31 8.10
C ASP A 307 11.40 9.32 6.95
N THR A 308 11.51 9.83 5.74
CA THR A 308 11.66 9.04 4.52
C THR A 308 13.09 9.04 3.97
N SER A 309 14.03 9.63 4.69
CA SER A 309 15.43 9.82 4.27
C SER A 309 16.11 8.51 3.88
N ALA A 310 15.90 7.44 4.67
CA ALA A 310 16.47 6.12 4.41
C ALA A 310 16.00 5.53 3.07
N LEU A 311 14.69 5.59 2.76
CA LEU A 311 14.15 5.11 1.49
C LEU A 311 14.65 5.99 0.33
N GLN A 312 14.58 7.31 0.47
CA GLN A 312 15.02 8.25 -0.56
C GLN A 312 16.49 8.03 -0.96
N ALA A 313 17.36 7.83 0.02
CA ALA A 313 18.78 7.53 -0.23
C ALA A 313 18.96 6.15 -0.89
N TRP A 314 18.12 5.16 -0.52
CA TRP A 314 18.23 3.79 -1.02
C TRP A 314 17.81 3.65 -2.48
N ILE A 315 16.75 4.37 -2.89
CA ILE A 315 16.17 4.26 -4.24
C ILE A 315 16.47 5.47 -5.15
N ASP A 316 17.19 6.48 -4.63
CA ASP A 316 17.45 7.75 -5.31
C ASP A 316 16.15 8.37 -5.90
N PHE A 317 15.14 8.51 -5.05
CA PHE A 317 13.85 9.08 -5.44
C PHE A 317 13.17 9.77 -4.25
N ARG A 318 12.50 10.88 -4.56
CA ARG A 318 11.61 11.60 -3.63
C ARG A 318 10.24 11.78 -4.25
N PRO A 319 9.15 11.63 -3.48
CA PRO A 319 7.80 11.95 -3.94
C PRO A 319 7.71 13.36 -4.52
N GLN A 320 7.08 13.48 -5.69
CA GLN A 320 7.05 14.71 -6.49
C GLN A 320 5.68 15.38 -6.51
N VAL A 321 4.59 14.61 -6.36
CA VAL A 321 3.23 15.10 -6.56
C VAL A 321 2.74 15.88 -5.34
N GLY A 322 2.36 17.16 -5.56
CA GLY A 322 1.71 18.00 -4.55
C GLY A 322 0.30 17.49 -4.22
N VAL A 323 -0.17 17.79 -3.00
CA VAL A 323 -1.49 17.30 -2.56
C VAL A 323 -2.61 17.89 -3.41
N GLU A 324 -2.51 19.15 -3.78
CA GLU A 324 -3.48 19.87 -4.62
C GLU A 324 -3.64 19.16 -5.98
N ALA A 325 -2.53 18.90 -6.66
CA ALA A 325 -2.52 18.22 -7.95
C ALA A 325 -3.06 16.78 -7.84
N GLY A 326 -2.68 16.06 -6.78
CA GLY A 326 -3.16 14.69 -6.56
C GLY A 326 -4.65 14.62 -6.24
N VAL A 327 -5.19 15.59 -5.49
CA VAL A 327 -6.63 15.70 -5.19
C VAL A 327 -7.40 16.02 -6.48
N GLU A 328 -6.91 16.92 -7.32
CA GLU A 328 -7.51 17.24 -8.61
C GLU A 328 -7.62 16.00 -9.50
N GLN A 329 -6.53 15.20 -9.61
CA GLN A 329 -6.54 13.96 -10.37
C GLN A 329 -7.55 12.94 -9.81
N PHE A 330 -7.64 12.83 -8.47
CA PHE A 330 -8.62 11.97 -7.84
C PHE A 330 -10.06 12.41 -8.14
N VAL A 331 -10.37 13.71 -8.02
CA VAL A 331 -11.72 14.25 -8.28
C VAL A 331 -12.10 14.03 -9.73
N LYS A 332 -11.19 14.27 -10.67
CA LYS A 332 -11.41 14.02 -12.11
C LYS A 332 -11.73 12.54 -12.38
N TRP A 333 -10.95 11.63 -11.78
CA TRP A 333 -11.20 10.20 -11.88
C TRP A 333 -12.55 9.84 -11.26
N TYR A 334 -12.85 10.34 -10.05
CA TYR A 334 -14.07 10.02 -9.31
C TYR A 334 -15.32 10.41 -10.10
N ARG A 335 -15.34 11.64 -10.62
CA ARG A 335 -16.45 12.12 -11.43
C ARG A 335 -16.65 11.29 -12.71
N ASN A 336 -15.56 10.95 -13.37
CA ASN A 336 -15.62 10.14 -14.59
C ASN A 336 -16.10 8.71 -14.29
N TYR A 337 -15.59 8.09 -13.24
CA TYR A 337 -15.93 6.70 -12.88
C TYR A 337 -17.39 6.57 -12.39
N TYR A 338 -17.85 7.51 -11.55
CA TYR A 338 -19.20 7.49 -10.99
C TYR A 338 -20.23 8.29 -11.81
N GLN A 339 -19.82 8.92 -12.91
CA GLN A 339 -20.68 9.75 -13.79
C GLN A 339 -21.41 10.88 -13.03
N VAL A 340 -20.69 11.64 -12.17
CA VAL A 340 -21.23 12.70 -11.31
C VAL A 340 -20.46 14.01 -11.43
#